data_a2298579a62b116f56da95d07bae0ad0
#
_entry.id   a2298579a62b116f56da95d07bae0ad0
#
_cell.length_a   1.000
_cell.length_b   1.000
_cell.length_c   1.000
_cell.angle_alpha   90.00
_cell.angle_beta   90.00
_cell.angle_gamma   90.00
#
_symmetry.space_group_name_H-M   'P 1'
#
loop_
_entity.id
_entity.type
_entity.pdbx_description
1 polymer ?
#
loop_
_entity_poly.entity_id
_entity_poly.type
_entity_poly.pdbx_seq_one_letter_code
_entity_poly.pdbx_strand_id
1 'polypeptide(L)'
;MKEYIRLLMIFILPMGVLLGCGKADVEEPAEQVPTEQIAIEGTEVEDYSALSYSGLEVLAYEGDSQAQIMLGRKLEYGDEETAQNFTEALSWYQMASDSGDYNGTCALGYFYLTGTGVDQNLDKAEELFNTAIDGGVDNAKVGLARVILTRGDYLVNLDAQDDEELSTEDGEKEESKDKTSTEEQSEDLKKAVELLTEAAKAEDLDGQYYLGFIYEHGVGVALDYSKAFDYYSRVTRSESMALQDQDSINQSNIALGLMYIKGHGVEVDEDTALEHFETASENGSAKASYYIGQLYESGVGVDRDYEKAMEYYLLAADKDYAPALNQIGYLYYNGYGVDVDFASAVYYQKLAALQGYAIAQVNLGFLYENGYGVERNLETALSYYEMAADSGYEGATEAVVRVKAQINEKL
;
A
#
# COMPACT_ATOMS: atom_id res chain seq x y z
N MET A 1 22.33 -20.19 -11.12
CA MET A 1 22.68 -18.91 -10.49
C MET A 1 23.58 -17.97 -11.32
N LYS A 2 24.08 -18.32 -12.52
CA LYS A 2 24.91 -17.43 -13.37
C LYS A 2 24.22 -16.94 -14.65
N GLU A 3 22.97 -17.27 -14.89
CA GLU A 3 22.26 -16.87 -16.12
C GLU A 3 21.13 -15.84 -15.91
N TYR A 4 20.70 -15.56 -14.68
CA TYR A 4 19.64 -14.57 -14.40
C TYR A 4 20.10 -13.10 -14.31
N ILE A 5 21.41 -12.84 -14.26
CA ILE A 5 21.97 -11.46 -14.12
C ILE A 5 22.20 -10.78 -15.49
N ARG A 6 21.85 -11.40 -16.61
CA ARG A 6 22.21 -10.88 -17.95
C ARG A 6 21.08 -10.17 -18.71
N LEU A 7 19.91 -9.93 -18.12
CA LEU A 7 18.76 -9.35 -18.87
C LEU A 7 18.32 -7.95 -18.43
N LEU A 8 19.11 -7.23 -17.66
CA LEU A 8 18.74 -5.88 -17.17
C LEU A 8 19.76 -4.79 -17.52
N MET A 9 20.40 -4.92 -18.66
CA MET A 9 21.17 -3.81 -19.26
C MET A 9 20.94 -3.82 -20.77
N ILE A 10 20.00 -3.04 -21.24
CA ILE A 10 19.93 -2.37 -22.56
C ILE A 10 18.60 -1.62 -22.61
N PHE A 11 18.64 -0.29 -22.42
CA PHE A 11 18.01 0.71 -23.29
C PHE A 11 18.26 2.11 -22.73
N ILE A 12 19.45 2.61 -22.96
CA ILE A 12 19.69 4.04 -23.10
C ILE A 12 20.35 4.20 -24.47
N LEU A 13 19.66 4.81 -25.41
CA LEU A 13 20.29 5.30 -26.65
C LEU A 13 19.91 6.77 -26.87
N PRO A 14 20.86 7.59 -27.30
CA PRO A 14 20.70 9.03 -27.37
C PRO A 14 20.08 9.50 -28.70
N MET A 15 19.37 10.61 -28.60
CA MET A 15 18.99 11.44 -29.75
C MET A 15 20.21 11.83 -30.60
N GLY A 16 20.13 11.54 -31.87
CA GLY A 16 21.04 12.06 -32.89
C GLY A 16 20.24 12.48 -34.12
N VAL A 17 20.22 13.77 -34.36
CA VAL A 17 19.70 14.46 -35.56
C VAL A 17 20.51 14.05 -36.77
N LEU A 18 19.86 13.77 -37.94
CA LEU A 18 20.40 14.11 -39.25
C LEU A 18 19.30 14.15 -40.32
N LEU A 19 19.29 15.26 -41.00
CA LEU A 19 18.58 15.58 -42.24
C LEU A 19 19.09 14.73 -43.42
N GLY A 20 18.19 14.40 -44.36
CA GLY A 20 18.60 13.93 -45.67
C GLY A 20 17.41 13.51 -46.55
N CYS A 21 17.12 14.30 -47.57
CA CYS A 21 16.14 14.09 -48.64
C CYS A 21 16.36 12.81 -49.47
N GLY A 22 15.28 12.16 -49.87
CA GLY A 22 15.32 11.16 -50.95
C GLY A 22 13.96 10.52 -51.17
N LYS A 23 13.25 10.90 -52.24
CA LYS A 23 12.04 10.24 -52.72
C LYS A 23 12.34 8.83 -53.24
N ALA A 24 11.52 7.88 -52.90
CA ALA A 24 11.19 6.74 -53.76
C ALA A 24 9.83 6.19 -53.33
N ASP A 25 8.92 6.17 -54.27
CA ASP A 25 7.61 5.53 -54.22
C ASP A 25 7.77 4.03 -54.10
N VAL A 26 7.12 3.38 -53.15
CA VAL A 26 6.69 1.98 -53.24
C VAL A 26 5.38 1.81 -52.45
N GLU A 27 4.43 1.26 -53.18
CA GLU A 27 3.03 0.98 -52.84
C GLU A 27 2.87 0.14 -51.56
N GLU A 28 1.77 0.44 -50.88
CA GLU A 28 1.09 -0.33 -49.84
C GLU A 28 0.80 -1.79 -50.22
N PRO A 29 0.56 -2.67 -49.21
CA PRO A 29 -0.82 -2.79 -48.80
C PRO A 29 -1.04 -2.59 -47.31
N ALA A 30 -1.92 -1.66 -47.00
CA ALA A 30 -2.58 -1.56 -45.70
C ALA A 30 -3.35 -2.85 -45.46
N GLU A 31 -2.86 -3.62 -44.49
CA GLU A 31 -3.66 -4.63 -43.83
C GLU A 31 -4.71 -3.90 -42.99
N GLN A 32 -5.93 -3.89 -43.53
CA GLN A 32 -7.09 -3.38 -42.82
C GLN A 32 -7.29 -4.28 -41.58
N VAL A 33 -6.94 -3.74 -40.40
CA VAL A 33 -7.49 -4.20 -39.13
C VAL A 33 -9.01 -4.09 -39.29
N PRO A 34 -9.80 -5.16 -39.05
CA PRO A 34 -11.24 -5.06 -39.06
C PRO A 34 -11.63 -4.12 -37.91
N THR A 35 -12.04 -2.91 -38.26
CA THR A 35 -12.89 -2.11 -37.36
C THR A 35 -14.19 -2.88 -37.23
N GLU A 36 -14.36 -3.66 -36.18
CA GLU A 36 -15.68 -4.04 -35.73
C GLU A 36 -16.43 -2.75 -35.43
N GLN A 37 -17.21 -2.30 -36.43
CA GLN A 37 -18.25 -1.34 -36.18
C GLN A 37 -19.28 -2.03 -35.29
N ILE A 38 -19.10 -1.93 -33.95
CA ILE A 38 -20.17 -2.21 -33.02
C ILE A 38 -21.12 -1.02 -33.13
N ALA A 39 -22.08 -1.14 -34.05
CA ALA A 39 -23.25 -0.27 -34.07
C ALA A 39 -24.10 -0.65 -32.85
N ILE A 40 -23.84 -0.03 -31.70
CA ILE A 40 -24.71 -0.12 -30.52
C ILE A 40 -25.73 1.03 -30.63
N GLU A 41 -26.60 0.98 -31.67
CA GLU A 41 -27.82 1.80 -31.68
C GLU A 41 -28.88 1.14 -30.80
N GLY A 42 -29.03 1.63 -29.55
CA GLY A 42 -30.25 1.39 -28.76
C GLY A 42 -30.39 0.06 -28.05
N THR A 43 -29.34 -0.71 -27.81
CA THR A 43 -29.35 -1.86 -26.91
C THR A 43 -28.74 -1.49 -25.56
N GLU A 44 -29.50 -1.67 -24.47
CA GLU A 44 -28.94 -1.63 -23.11
C GLU A 44 -27.78 -2.64 -23.07
N VAL A 45 -26.61 -2.20 -22.62
CA VAL A 45 -25.45 -3.09 -22.43
C VAL A 45 -25.72 -3.89 -21.16
N GLU A 46 -25.87 -5.21 -21.31
CA GLU A 46 -26.16 -6.10 -20.17
C GLU A 46 -24.92 -6.32 -19.28
N ASP A 47 -23.71 -6.29 -19.86
CA ASP A 47 -22.47 -6.53 -19.13
C ASP A 47 -21.31 -5.66 -19.68
N TYR A 48 -20.99 -4.61 -18.93
CA TYR A 48 -19.85 -3.73 -19.25
C TYR A 48 -18.49 -4.40 -18.99
N SER A 49 -18.41 -5.43 -18.15
CA SER A 49 -17.15 -6.10 -17.84
C SER A 49 -16.62 -6.92 -19.01
N ALA A 50 -17.50 -7.33 -19.92
CA ALA A 50 -17.14 -8.07 -21.12
C ALA A 50 -16.63 -7.18 -22.27
N LEU A 51 -16.71 -5.85 -22.14
CA LEU A 51 -16.29 -4.92 -23.17
C LEU A 51 -14.79 -4.67 -23.13
N SER A 52 -14.18 -4.57 -24.33
CA SER A 52 -12.81 -4.10 -24.48
C SER A 52 -12.68 -2.62 -24.04
N TYR A 53 -11.46 -2.17 -23.74
CA TYR A 53 -11.20 -0.76 -23.41
C TYR A 53 -11.79 0.18 -24.46
N SER A 54 -11.54 -0.09 -25.75
CA SER A 54 -12.07 0.74 -26.86
C SER A 54 -13.58 0.71 -26.96
N GLY A 55 -14.23 -0.42 -26.62
CA GLY A 55 -15.69 -0.51 -26.58
C GLY A 55 -16.28 0.35 -25.46
N LEU A 56 -15.69 0.31 -24.28
CA LEU A 56 -16.07 1.17 -23.17
C LEU A 56 -15.83 2.65 -23.48
N GLU A 57 -14.72 2.98 -24.13
CA GLU A 57 -14.35 4.35 -24.49
C GLU A 57 -15.40 5.00 -25.40
N VAL A 58 -15.91 4.26 -26.40
CA VAL A 58 -16.96 4.77 -27.29
C VAL A 58 -18.22 5.13 -26.49
N LEU A 59 -18.69 4.22 -25.64
CA LEU A 59 -19.88 4.45 -24.81
C LEU A 59 -19.68 5.60 -23.81
N ALA A 60 -18.50 5.67 -23.20
CA ALA A 60 -18.17 6.70 -22.23
C ALA A 60 -18.16 8.10 -22.85
N TYR A 61 -17.65 8.26 -24.08
CA TYR A 61 -17.72 9.53 -24.82
C TYR A 61 -19.12 9.86 -25.29
N GLU A 62 -20.00 8.87 -25.47
CA GLU A 62 -21.43 9.08 -25.74
C GLU A 62 -22.22 9.51 -24.50
N GLY A 63 -21.57 9.50 -23.33
CA GLY A 63 -22.14 9.96 -22.06
C GLY A 63 -22.72 8.83 -21.18
N ASP A 64 -22.38 7.58 -21.48
CA ASP A 64 -22.76 6.44 -20.63
C ASP A 64 -21.92 6.43 -19.33
N SER A 65 -22.55 6.73 -18.20
CA SER A 65 -21.87 6.86 -16.92
C SER A 65 -21.32 5.53 -16.38
N GLN A 66 -21.97 4.41 -16.72
CA GLN A 66 -21.45 3.09 -16.32
C GLN A 66 -20.17 2.74 -17.09
N ALA A 67 -20.11 3.05 -18.39
CA ALA A 67 -18.89 2.90 -19.18
C ALA A 67 -17.76 3.81 -18.65
N GLN A 68 -18.09 5.06 -18.25
CA GLN A 68 -17.13 5.99 -17.63
C GLN A 68 -16.57 5.40 -16.31
N ILE A 69 -17.41 4.84 -15.45
CA ILE A 69 -16.99 4.20 -14.19
C ILE A 69 -16.10 2.98 -14.48
N MET A 70 -16.47 2.14 -15.45
CA MET A 70 -15.67 0.97 -15.81
C MET A 70 -14.31 1.33 -16.39
N LEU A 71 -14.21 2.39 -17.22
CA LEU A 71 -12.91 2.92 -17.66
C LEU A 71 -12.09 3.46 -16.52
N GLY A 72 -12.73 4.23 -15.62
CA GLY A 72 -12.09 4.70 -14.39
C GLY A 72 -11.46 3.55 -13.62
N ARG A 73 -12.21 2.47 -13.37
CA ARG A 73 -11.71 1.27 -12.66
C ARG A 73 -10.57 0.56 -13.40
N LYS A 74 -10.69 0.36 -14.73
CA LYS A 74 -9.61 -0.25 -15.51
C LYS A 74 -8.30 0.55 -15.43
N LEU A 75 -8.39 1.87 -15.39
CA LEU A 75 -7.24 2.77 -15.27
C LEU A 75 -6.74 2.88 -13.81
N GLU A 76 -7.62 2.72 -12.83
CA GLU A 76 -7.27 2.74 -11.41
C GLU A 76 -6.48 1.49 -11.01
N TYR A 77 -6.93 0.30 -11.42
CA TYR A 77 -6.27 -0.96 -11.04
C TYR A 77 -5.23 -1.42 -12.07
N GLY A 78 -5.41 -1.05 -13.33
CA GLY A 78 -4.65 -1.61 -14.44
C GLY A 78 -5.02 -3.07 -14.73
N ASP A 79 -4.66 -3.55 -15.91
CA ASP A 79 -4.74 -4.96 -16.29
C ASP A 79 -3.65 -5.29 -17.33
N GLU A 80 -3.66 -6.50 -17.91
CA GLU A 80 -2.67 -6.92 -18.92
C GLU A 80 -2.69 -6.01 -20.18
N GLU A 81 -3.83 -5.36 -20.49
CA GLU A 81 -4.03 -4.53 -21.67
C GLU A 81 -3.95 -3.04 -21.35
N THR A 82 -4.22 -2.64 -20.09
CA THR A 82 -4.39 -1.25 -19.66
C THR A 82 -3.41 -0.92 -18.55
N ALA A 83 -2.45 -0.03 -18.82
CA ALA A 83 -1.56 0.46 -17.78
C ALA A 83 -2.34 1.36 -16.80
N GLN A 84 -1.99 1.27 -15.51
CA GLN A 84 -2.55 2.12 -14.46
C GLN A 84 -2.30 3.61 -14.76
N ASN A 85 -3.37 4.43 -14.67
CA ASN A 85 -3.32 5.87 -14.88
C ASN A 85 -4.35 6.60 -14.01
N PHE A 86 -3.96 6.97 -12.82
CA PHE A 86 -4.85 7.62 -11.85
C PHE A 86 -5.41 8.97 -12.31
N THR A 87 -4.63 9.75 -13.06
CA THR A 87 -5.10 11.05 -13.55
C THR A 87 -6.23 10.89 -14.57
N GLU A 88 -6.14 9.91 -15.43
CA GLU A 88 -7.17 9.61 -16.40
C GLU A 88 -8.38 8.95 -15.74
N ALA A 89 -8.17 8.02 -14.81
CA ALA A 89 -9.24 7.43 -13.98
C ALA A 89 -10.06 8.51 -13.27
N LEU A 90 -9.38 9.47 -12.62
CA LEU A 90 -10.03 10.61 -11.98
C LEU A 90 -10.92 11.39 -12.96
N SER A 91 -10.45 11.60 -14.20
CA SER A 91 -11.21 12.33 -15.23
C SER A 91 -12.49 11.59 -15.61
N TRP A 92 -12.44 10.27 -15.75
CA TRP A 92 -13.61 9.46 -16.07
C TRP A 92 -14.61 9.43 -14.91
N TYR A 93 -14.17 9.30 -13.67
CA TYR A 93 -15.04 9.40 -12.50
C TYR A 93 -15.68 10.79 -12.37
N GLN A 94 -14.95 11.87 -12.70
CA GLN A 94 -15.52 13.21 -12.73
C GLN A 94 -16.63 13.32 -13.76
N MET A 95 -16.44 12.78 -14.96
CA MET A 95 -17.48 12.80 -16.02
C MET A 95 -18.73 12.03 -15.59
N ALA A 96 -18.57 10.87 -14.95
CA ALA A 96 -19.69 10.10 -14.41
C ALA A 96 -20.44 10.88 -13.32
N SER A 97 -19.70 11.49 -12.39
CA SER A 97 -20.27 12.32 -11.32
C SER A 97 -21.02 13.54 -11.87
N ASP A 98 -20.44 14.23 -12.87
CA ASP A 98 -21.07 15.39 -13.52
C ASP A 98 -22.33 15.00 -14.29
N SER A 99 -22.44 13.75 -14.73
CA SER A 99 -23.64 13.16 -15.34
C SER A 99 -24.70 12.75 -14.29
N GLY A 100 -24.41 12.92 -13.01
CA GLY A 100 -25.29 12.59 -11.88
C GLY A 100 -25.21 11.15 -11.42
N ASP A 101 -24.18 10.40 -11.79
CA ASP A 101 -23.95 9.05 -11.27
C ASP A 101 -23.24 9.11 -9.91
N TYR A 102 -23.93 8.67 -8.88
CA TYR A 102 -23.45 8.72 -7.51
C TYR A 102 -22.32 7.70 -7.23
N ASN A 103 -22.18 6.63 -8.04
CA ASN A 103 -21.01 5.74 -7.94
C ASN A 103 -19.74 6.44 -8.44
N GLY A 104 -19.83 7.25 -9.50
CA GLY A 104 -18.74 8.12 -9.92
C GLY A 104 -18.38 9.15 -8.86
N THR A 105 -19.41 9.74 -8.21
CA THR A 105 -19.22 10.67 -7.07
C THR A 105 -18.53 9.98 -5.89
N CYS A 106 -18.89 8.73 -5.58
CA CYS A 106 -18.24 7.95 -4.53
C CYS A 106 -16.79 7.65 -4.86
N ALA A 107 -16.48 7.21 -6.09
CA ALA A 107 -15.11 6.96 -6.55
C ALA A 107 -14.23 8.21 -6.43
N LEU A 108 -14.72 9.38 -6.84
CA LEU A 108 -14.03 10.66 -6.62
C LEU A 108 -13.74 10.91 -5.14
N GLY A 109 -14.68 10.58 -4.25
CA GLY A 109 -14.51 10.70 -2.80
C GLY A 109 -13.28 9.93 -2.32
N TYR A 110 -13.08 8.71 -2.82
CA TYR A 110 -11.90 7.90 -2.48
C TYR A 110 -10.59 8.50 -3.04
N PHE A 111 -10.60 9.06 -4.24
CA PHE A 111 -9.41 9.72 -4.80
C PHE A 111 -8.99 10.93 -3.96
N TYR A 112 -9.94 11.77 -3.52
CA TYR A 112 -9.64 12.90 -2.63
C TYR A 112 -9.30 12.45 -1.20
N LEU A 113 -9.84 11.33 -0.72
CA LEU A 113 -9.50 10.77 0.59
C LEU A 113 -8.04 10.28 0.63
N THR A 114 -7.59 9.60 -0.42
CA THR A 114 -6.25 8.99 -0.45
C THR A 114 -5.18 9.91 -1.06
N GLY A 115 -5.56 10.91 -1.84
CA GLY A 115 -4.62 11.71 -2.64
C GLY A 115 -4.12 10.98 -3.88
N THR A 116 -4.83 9.97 -4.36
CA THR A 116 -4.46 9.18 -5.53
C THR A 116 -4.72 9.97 -6.81
N GLY A 117 -3.68 10.32 -7.55
CA GLY A 117 -3.79 11.11 -8.78
C GLY A 117 -4.24 12.57 -8.62
N VAL A 118 -4.46 13.02 -7.38
CA VAL A 118 -4.89 14.37 -7.00
C VAL A 118 -4.37 14.67 -5.59
N ASP A 119 -4.24 15.93 -5.22
CA ASP A 119 -3.89 16.29 -3.82
C ASP A 119 -4.98 15.82 -2.85
N GLN A 120 -4.58 15.20 -1.73
CA GLN A 120 -5.50 14.78 -0.69
C GLN A 120 -6.34 15.97 -0.18
N ASN A 121 -7.65 15.77 -0.08
CA ASN A 121 -8.57 16.79 0.41
C ASN A 121 -9.75 16.15 1.16
N LEU A 122 -9.61 16.03 2.48
CA LEU A 122 -10.61 15.37 3.33
C LEU A 122 -11.97 16.10 3.34
N ASP A 123 -11.98 17.42 3.21
CA ASP A 123 -13.24 18.19 3.18
C ASP A 123 -14.01 17.91 1.87
N LYS A 124 -13.28 17.84 0.74
CA LYS A 124 -13.89 17.49 -0.54
C LYS A 124 -14.35 16.03 -0.56
N ALA A 125 -13.57 15.10 0.00
CA ALA A 125 -13.95 13.71 0.15
C ALA A 125 -15.26 13.57 0.98
N GLU A 126 -15.35 14.29 2.09
CA GLU A 126 -16.56 14.30 2.94
C GLU A 126 -17.80 14.79 2.18
N GLU A 127 -17.69 15.89 1.43
CA GLU A 127 -18.76 16.42 0.60
C GLU A 127 -19.24 15.38 -0.43
N LEU A 128 -18.32 14.73 -1.11
CA LEU A 128 -18.59 13.73 -2.15
C LEU A 128 -19.25 12.48 -1.55
N PHE A 129 -18.72 11.96 -0.43
CA PHE A 129 -19.34 10.80 0.22
C PHE A 129 -20.74 11.09 0.76
N ASN A 130 -20.98 12.26 1.37
CA ASN A 130 -22.32 12.64 1.79
C ASN A 130 -23.28 12.72 0.58
N THR A 131 -22.83 13.30 -0.54
CA THR A 131 -23.62 13.36 -1.79
C THR A 131 -23.94 11.95 -2.31
N ALA A 132 -22.98 11.04 -2.29
CA ALA A 132 -23.14 9.67 -2.74
C ALA A 132 -24.10 8.88 -1.82
N ILE A 133 -24.01 9.08 -0.49
CA ILE A 133 -24.95 8.49 0.49
C ILE A 133 -26.37 8.98 0.23
N ASP A 134 -26.57 10.27 0.02
CA ASP A 134 -27.88 10.86 -0.31
C ASP A 134 -28.42 10.29 -1.63
N GLY A 135 -27.54 9.91 -2.55
CA GLY A 135 -27.85 9.22 -3.80
C GLY A 135 -28.08 7.70 -3.67
N GLY A 136 -27.94 7.14 -2.46
CA GLY A 136 -28.21 5.73 -2.18
C GLY A 136 -27.00 4.79 -2.40
N VAL A 137 -25.79 5.31 -2.45
CA VAL A 137 -24.55 4.51 -2.57
C VAL A 137 -24.06 4.10 -1.19
N ASP A 138 -24.32 2.85 -0.80
CA ASP A 138 -24.06 2.37 0.57
C ASP A 138 -22.56 2.30 0.92
N ASN A 139 -21.67 1.93 0.00
CA ASN A 139 -20.24 1.87 0.28
C ASN A 139 -19.60 3.26 0.52
N ALA A 140 -20.26 4.35 0.15
CA ALA A 140 -19.84 5.70 0.52
C ALA A 140 -19.84 5.95 2.03
N LYS A 141 -20.58 5.14 2.82
CA LYS A 141 -20.58 5.17 4.29
C LYS A 141 -19.19 4.80 4.84
N VAL A 142 -18.56 3.79 4.25
CA VAL A 142 -17.17 3.41 4.60
C VAL A 142 -16.22 4.55 4.27
N GLY A 143 -16.32 5.14 3.09
CA GLY A 143 -15.53 6.30 2.70
C GLY A 143 -15.66 7.46 3.69
N LEU A 144 -16.88 7.81 4.11
CA LEU A 144 -17.12 8.85 5.10
C LEU A 144 -16.54 8.51 6.49
N ALA A 145 -16.66 7.26 6.92
CA ALA A 145 -16.05 6.80 8.17
C ALA A 145 -14.52 6.90 8.11
N ARG A 146 -13.90 6.52 6.99
CA ARG A 146 -12.46 6.66 6.76
C ARG A 146 -11.99 8.11 6.79
N VAL A 147 -12.77 9.05 6.24
CA VAL A 147 -12.47 10.49 6.36
C VAL A 147 -12.38 10.91 7.84
N ILE A 148 -13.34 10.48 8.67
CA ILE A 148 -13.35 10.78 10.11
C ILE A 148 -12.11 10.19 10.79
N LEU A 149 -11.79 8.92 10.52
CA LEU A 149 -10.65 8.22 11.11
C LEU A 149 -9.31 8.85 10.68
N THR A 150 -9.18 9.22 9.40
CA THR A 150 -7.98 9.89 8.87
C THR A 150 -7.80 11.28 9.48
N ARG A 151 -8.87 12.09 9.59
CA ARG A 151 -8.81 13.42 10.18
C ARG A 151 -8.40 13.41 11.65
N GLY A 152 -8.70 12.35 12.36
CA GLY A 152 -8.31 12.15 13.76
C GLY A 152 -6.96 11.43 13.94
N ASP A 153 -6.21 11.18 12.87
CA ASP A 153 -4.94 10.43 12.86
C ASP A 153 -5.04 9.01 13.44
N TYR A 154 -6.26 8.42 13.43
CA TYR A 154 -6.46 7.07 13.98
C TYR A 154 -5.95 5.95 13.06
N LEU A 155 -5.75 6.22 11.76
CA LEU A 155 -5.21 5.25 10.79
C LEU A 155 -3.70 5.38 10.60
N VAL A 156 -3.12 6.57 10.77
CA VAL A 156 -1.71 6.85 10.44
C VAL A 156 -0.73 6.27 11.46
N ASN A 157 -1.12 6.19 12.73
CA ASN A 157 -0.22 5.74 13.80
C ASN A 157 -0.05 4.21 13.89
N LEU A 158 -0.76 3.45 13.06
CA LEU A 158 -0.87 2.01 13.20
C LEU A 158 0.00 1.25 12.19
N ASP A 159 0.17 1.78 10.99
CA ASP A 159 1.12 1.21 10.03
C ASP A 159 2.58 1.29 10.54
N ALA A 160 2.88 2.29 11.37
CA ALA A 160 4.20 2.47 11.98
C ALA A 160 4.42 1.56 13.23
N GLN A 161 3.35 1.09 13.88
CA GLN A 161 3.44 0.20 15.04
C GLN A 161 3.50 -1.28 14.64
N ASP A 162 2.92 -1.64 13.50
CA ASP A 162 2.95 -3.00 12.96
C ASP A 162 4.32 -3.37 12.36
N ASP A 163 5.16 -2.38 12.01
CA ASP A 163 6.53 -2.62 11.53
C ASP A 163 7.52 -3.01 12.65
N GLU A 164 7.08 -3.06 13.92
CA GLU A 164 7.91 -3.61 14.99
C GLU A 164 8.06 -5.12 14.82
N GLU A 165 9.33 -5.60 14.92
CA GLU A 165 9.71 -7.00 14.80
C GLU A 165 8.72 -7.96 15.45
N LEU A 166 8.40 -9.07 14.77
CA LEU A 166 7.75 -10.26 15.34
C LEU A 166 8.67 -10.93 16.39
N SER A 167 9.26 -10.14 17.30
CA SER A 167 10.11 -10.66 18.35
C SER A 167 9.23 -11.17 19.49
N THR A 168 9.41 -12.43 19.84
CA THR A 168 8.79 -13.09 21.01
C THR A 168 9.46 -12.70 22.33
N GLU A 169 10.39 -11.74 22.32
CA GLU A 169 10.96 -11.24 23.56
C GLU A 169 9.94 -10.31 24.24
N ASP A 170 9.37 -10.82 25.35
CA ASP A 170 8.65 -10.04 26.37
C ASP A 170 9.60 -8.97 26.98
N GLY A 171 10.04 -8.03 26.18
CA GLY A 171 10.48 -6.75 26.70
C GLY A 171 9.24 -6.08 27.26
N GLU A 172 9.17 -5.93 28.59
CA GLU A 172 8.20 -5.06 29.25
C GLU A 172 8.26 -3.69 28.55
N LYS A 173 7.48 -3.56 27.45
CA LYS A 173 7.23 -2.25 26.86
C LYS A 173 6.41 -1.50 27.90
N GLU A 174 6.95 -0.39 28.37
CA GLU A 174 6.15 0.62 29.06
C GLU A 174 4.85 0.74 28.27
N GLU A 175 3.74 0.36 28.96
CA GLU A 175 2.38 0.60 28.49
C GLU A 175 2.37 1.99 27.85
N SER A 176 2.21 2.04 26.52
CA SER A 176 2.02 3.29 25.81
C SER A 176 0.96 4.01 26.61
N LYS A 177 1.32 5.16 27.17
CA LYS A 177 0.50 5.96 28.10
C LYS A 177 -0.95 5.86 27.69
N ASP A 178 -1.68 5.12 28.52
CA ASP A 178 -3.11 5.02 28.54
C ASP A 178 -3.77 6.32 28.05
N LYS A 179 -4.06 6.42 26.74
CA LYS A 179 -4.98 7.40 26.19
C LYS A 179 -6.43 7.01 26.54
N THR A 180 -6.62 6.14 27.51
CA THR A 180 -7.86 6.00 28.24
C THR A 180 -8.05 7.21 29.16
N SER A 181 -7.88 8.41 28.66
CA SER A 181 -8.66 9.51 29.15
C SER A 181 -10.11 9.15 28.84
N THR A 182 -10.91 9.08 29.86
CA THR A 182 -12.37 9.15 29.86
C THR A 182 -12.83 10.46 29.16
N GLU A 183 -12.35 10.74 27.97
CA GLU A 183 -12.94 11.70 27.09
C GLU A 183 -14.16 11.03 26.48
N GLU A 184 -15.31 11.63 26.68
CA GLU A 184 -16.53 11.34 25.94
C GLU A 184 -16.12 11.06 24.50
N GLN A 185 -16.37 9.82 24.02
CA GLN A 185 -16.08 9.43 22.63
C GLN A 185 -16.56 10.56 21.74
N SER A 186 -15.68 11.15 20.93
CA SER A 186 -16.08 12.27 20.10
C SER A 186 -17.31 11.84 19.29
N GLU A 187 -18.25 12.74 19.07
CA GLU A 187 -19.46 12.44 18.27
C GLU A 187 -19.07 11.92 16.88
N ASP A 188 -17.92 12.37 16.37
CA ASP A 188 -17.37 11.93 15.09
C ASP A 188 -16.96 10.44 15.11
N LEU A 189 -16.30 9.96 16.17
CA LEU A 189 -15.97 8.54 16.30
C LEU A 189 -17.21 7.67 16.43
N LYS A 190 -18.22 8.12 17.18
CA LYS A 190 -19.50 7.40 17.25
C LYS A 190 -20.14 7.30 15.87
N LYS A 191 -20.14 8.40 15.10
CA LYS A 191 -20.64 8.43 13.73
C LYS A 191 -19.86 7.46 12.84
N ALA A 192 -18.52 7.41 12.92
CA ALA A 192 -17.71 6.47 12.15
C ALA A 192 -18.07 5.00 12.46
N VAL A 193 -18.21 4.65 13.75
CA VAL A 193 -18.61 3.30 14.19
C VAL A 193 -20.03 2.94 13.69
N GLU A 194 -20.98 3.88 13.73
CA GLU A 194 -22.32 3.66 13.22
C GLU A 194 -22.33 3.40 11.72
N LEU A 195 -21.64 4.24 10.93
CA LEU A 195 -21.50 4.08 9.48
C LEU A 195 -20.91 2.73 9.09
N LEU A 196 -19.80 2.33 9.73
CA LEU A 196 -19.15 1.04 9.50
C LEU A 196 -20.03 -0.13 9.94
N THR A 197 -20.79 0.04 11.04
CA THR A 197 -21.75 -0.98 11.49
C THR A 197 -22.87 -1.19 10.47
N GLU A 198 -23.36 -0.12 9.84
CA GLU A 198 -24.36 -0.22 8.78
C GLU A 198 -23.78 -0.91 7.53
N ALA A 199 -22.58 -0.52 7.09
CA ALA A 199 -21.90 -1.13 5.96
C ALA A 199 -21.65 -2.64 6.19
N ALA A 200 -21.14 -3.00 7.37
CA ALA A 200 -20.87 -4.40 7.71
C ALA A 200 -22.15 -5.26 7.79
N LYS A 201 -23.31 -4.68 8.18
CA LYS A 201 -24.61 -5.37 8.12
C LYS A 201 -25.08 -5.62 6.69
N ALA A 202 -24.67 -4.77 5.75
CA ALA A 202 -24.89 -4.93 4.32
C ALA A 202 -23.85 -5.88 3.66
N GLU A 203 -23.05 -6.58 4.47
CA GLU A 203 -22.00 -7.51 4.03
C GLU A 203 -20.84 -6.82 3.25
N ASP A 204 -20.71 -5.50 3.38
CA ASP A 204 -19.59 -4.75 2.82
C ASP A 204 -18.27 -5.17 3.49
N LEU A 205 -17.30 -5.61 2.69
CA LEU A 205 -16.03 -6.17 3.19
C LEU A 205 -15.14 -5.10 3.82
N ASP A 206 -15.09 -3.91 3.25
CA ASP A 206 -14.34 -2.79 3.81
C ASP A 206 -14.93 -2.38 5.16
N GLY A 207 -16.26 -2.31 5.24
CA GLY A 207 -16.97 -2.03 6.48
C GLY A 207 -16.68 -3.05 7.58
N GLN A 208 -16.61 -4.34 7.23
CA GLN A 208 -16.23 -5.41 8.16
C GLN A 208 -14.76 -5.29 8.57
N TYR A 209 -13.84 -5.07 7.61
CA TYR A 209 -12.42 -4.88 7.91
C TYR A 209 -12.20 -3.71 8.88
N TYR A 210 -12.74 -2.53 8.58
CA TYR A 210 -12.58 -1.36 9.45
C TYR A 210 -13.25 -1.52 10.83
N LEU A 211 -14.32 -2.30 10.96
CA LEU A 211 -14.83 -2.66 12.28
C LEU A 211 -13.88 -3.59 13.03
N GLY A 212 -13.30 -4.58 12.35
CA GLY A 212 -12.23 -5.41 12.92
C GLY A 212 -11.11 -4.54 13.49
N PHE A 213 -10.60 -3.63 12.67
CA PHE A 213 -9.58 -2.66 13.03
C PHE A 213 -9.95 -1.79 14.24
N ILE A 214 -11.15 -1.21 14.25
CA ILE A 214 -11.63 -0.38 15.36
C ILE A 214 -11.69 -1.17 16.67
N TYR A 215 -12.15 -2.43 16.67
CA TYR A 215 -12.18 -3.27 17.86
C TYR A 215 -10.80 -3.75 18.30
N GLU A 216 -9.88 -4.03 17.36
CA GLU A 216 -8.51 -4.42 17.66
C GLU A 216 -7.74 -3.33 18.39
N HIS A 217 -7.98 -2.04 18.03
CA HIS A 217 -7.23 -0.90 18.56
C HIS A 217 -8.02 -0.06 19.58
N GLY A 218 -9.27 -0.41 19.84
CA GLY A 218 -10.13 0.34 20.77
C GLY A 218 -10.48 1.75 20.31
N VAL A 219 -10.56 2.01 18.99
CA VAL A 219 -10.84 3.33 18.42
C VAL A 219 -12.31 3.64 18.49
N GLY A 220 -12.71 4.56 19.36
CA GLY A 220 -14.12 4.93 19.55
C GLY A 220 -15.00 3.85 20.20
N VAL A 221 -14.46 2.70 20.50
CA VAL A 221 -15.07 1.56 21.19
C VAL A 221 -14.12 0.99 22.23
N ALA A 222 -14.62 0.15 23.14
CA ALA A 222 -13.72 -0.64 23.99
C ALA A 222 -12.97 -1.66 23.13
N LEU A 223 -11.66 -1.83 23.41
CA LEU A 223 -10.83 -2.84 22.79
C LEU A 223 -11.44 -4.22 22.98
N ASP A 224 -11.59 -4.99 21.90
CA ASP A 224 -12.22 -6.32 21.91
C ASP A 224 -11.62 -7.20 20.79
N TYR A 225 -10.55 -7.89 21.11
CA TYR A 225 -9.87 -8.77 20.15
C TYR A 225 -10.76 -9.90 19.62
N SER A 226 -11.73 -10.39 20.42
CA SER A 226 -12.63 -11.44 19.93
C SER A 226 -13.57 -10.94 18.85
N LYS A 227 -14.06 -9.71 18.97
CA LYS A 227 -14.84 -9.09 17.90
C LYS A 227 -14.00 -8.76 16.68
N ALA A 228 -12.79 -8.23 16.89
CA ALA A 228 -11.86 -7.97 15.79
C ALA A 228 -11.63 -9.24 14.97
N PHE A 229 -11.30 -10.35 15.64
CA PHE A 229 -11.12 -11.65 15.03
C PHE A 229 -12.35 -12.14 14.24
N ASP A 230 -13.57 -11.97 14.80
CA ASP A 230 -14.80 -12.36 14.12
C ASP A 230 -15.03 -11.54 12.83
N TYR A 231 -14.79 -10.22 12.88
CA TYR A 231 -14.94 -9.36 11.71
C TYR A 231 -13.91 -9.70 10.62
N TYR A 232 -12.63 -9.80 10.94
CA TYR A 232 -11.59 -10.19 9.98
C TYR A 232 -11.85 -11.58 9.37
N SER A 233 -12.29 -12.54 10.22
CA SER A 233 -12.64 -13.88 9.75
C SER A 233 -13.83 -13.92 8.79
N ARG A 234 -14.75 -12.95 8.87
CA ARG A 234 -15.85 -12.83 7.90
C ARG A 234 -15.32 -12.34 6.56
N VAL A 235 -14.44 -11.35 6.57
CA VAL A 235 -13.82 -10.83 5.34
C VAL A 235 -13.04 -11.93 4.61
N THR A 236 -12.20 -12.69 5.33
CA THR A 236 -11.35 -13.73 4.70
C THR A 236 -12.13 -14.96 4.21
N ARG A 237 -13.37 -15.16 4.66
CA ARG A 237 -14.27 -16.21 4.14
C ARG A 237 -15.04 -15.78 2.90
N SER A 238 -14.91 -14.53 2.47
CA SER A 238 -15.55 -14.06 1.25
C SER A 238 -14.92 -14.74 0.04
N GLU A 239 -15.77 -15.17 -0.89
CA GLU A 239 -15.36 -15.71 -2.20
C GLU A 239 -15.26 -14.58 -3.25
N SER A 240 -15.23 -13.32 -2.84
CA SER A 240 -15.15 -12.19 -3.77
C SER A 240 -13.85 -12.22 -4.55
N MET A 241 -13.99 -12.15 -5.87
CA MET A 241 -12.87 -12.03 -6.81
C MET A 241 -12.76 -10.58 -7.33
N ALA A 242 -13.54 -9.65 -6.79
CA ALA A 242 -13.51 -8.25 -7.20
C ALA A 242 -12.20 -7.59 -6.74
N LEU A 243 -11.53 -6.89 -7.65
CA LEU A 243 -10.25 -6.23 -7.35
C LEU A 243 -10.36 -5.22 -6.20
N GLN A 244 -11.50 -4.56 -6.08
CA GLN A 244 -11.77 -3.60 -5.00
C GLN A 244 -11.79 -4.23 -3.61
N ASP A 245 -12.12 -5.52 -3.50
CA ASP A 245 -12.25 -6.24 -2.23
C ASP A 245 -10.92 -6.87 -1.79
N GLN A 246 -9.95 -7.00 -2.70
CA GLN A 246 -8.69 -7.70 -2.45
C GLN A 246 -7.85 -7.03 -1.36
N ASP A 247 -7.89 -5.71 -1.26
CA ASP A 247 -7.13 -5.01 -0.22
C ASP A 247 -7.67 -5.36 1.17
N SER A 248 -8.97 -5.27 1.42
CA SER A 248 -9.58 -5.63 2.70
C SER A 248 -9.40 -7.11 3.04
N ILE A 249 -9.46 -8.00 2.04
CA ILE A 249 -9.18 -9.43 2.22
C ILE A 249 -7.71 -9.64 2.64
N ASN A 250 -6.77 -9.00 1.97
CA ASN A 250 -5.35 -9.11 2.27
C ASN A 250 -5.01 -8.54 3.65
N GLN A 251 -5.52 -7.34 3.97
CA GLN A 251 -5.32 -6.71 5.27
C GLN A 251 -5.95 -7.54 6.40
N SER A 252 -7.12 -8.15 6.17
CA SER A 252 -7.75 -9.04 7.16
C SER A 252 -6.95 -10.33 7.36
N ASN A 253 -6.37 -10.91 6.31
CA ASN A 253 -5.45 -12.04 6.46
C ASN A 253 -4.20 -11.65 7.24
N ILE A 254 -3.60 -10.49 6.97
CA ILE A 254 -2.45 -10.00 7.73
C ILE A 254 -2.82 -9.82 9.21
N ALA A 255 -3.95 -9.16 9.50
CA ALA A 255 -4.41 -8.96 10.86
C ALA A 255 -4.64 -10.29 11.60
N LEU A 256 -5.29 -11.27 10.95
CA LEU A 256 -5.48 -12.61 11.54
C LEU A 256 -4.14 -13.31 11.79
N GLY A 257 -3.20 -13.27 10.84
CA GLY A 257 -1.87 -13.81 11.04
C GLY A 257 -1.18 -13.22 12.27
N LEU A 258 -1.21 -11.89 12.43
CA LEU A 258 -0.67 -11.21 13.61
C LEU A 258 -1.42 -11.59 14.90
N MET A 259 -2.75 -11.74 14.85
CA MET A 259 -3.55 -12.16 16.01
C MET A 259 -3.20 -13.57 16.44
N TYR A 260 -2.95 -14.51 15.51
CA TYR A 260 -2.50 -15.87 15.82
C TYR A 260 -1.07 -15.88 16.41
N ILE A 261 -0.13 -15.05 15.92
CA ILE A 261 1.21 -14.92 16.49
C ILE A 261 1.15 -14.39 17.95
N LYS A 262 0.31 -13.35 18.17
CA LYS A 262 0.23 -12.64 19.47
C LYS A 262 -0.75 -13.28 20.47
N GLY A 263 -1.60 -14.21 20.03
CA GLY A 263 -2.67 -14.77 20.85
C GLY A 263 -3.79 -13.77 21.16
N HIS A 264 -4.04 -12.79 20.29
CA HIS A 264 -5.04 -11.76 20.48
C HIS A 264 -6.43 -12.25 20.05
N GLY A 265 -7.31 -12.55 21.03
CA GLY A 265 -8.67 -13.04 20.78
C GLY A 265 -8.76 -14.48 20.31
N VAL A 266 -7.64 -15.16 20.14
CA VAL A 266 -7.49 -16.55 19.69
C VAL A 266 -6.28 -17.17 20.40
N GLU A 267 -6.18 -18.49 20.47
CA GLU A 267 -4.96 -19.16 20.96
C GLU A 267 -3.84 -18.98 19.94
N VAL A 268 -2.59 -18.89 20.45
CA VAL A 268 -1.40 -18.80 19.60
C VAL A 268 -1.32 -20.01 18.68
N ASP A 269 -1.20 -19.78 17.40
CA ASP A 269 -1.07 -20.81 16.35
C ASP A 269 -0.24 -20.25 15.20
N GLU A 270 1.05 -20.50 15.24
CA GLU A 270 2.03 -19.96 14.30
C GLU A 270 1.89 -20.57 12.89
N ASP A 271 1.46 -21.83 12.79
CA ASP A 271 1.21 -22.50 11.51
C ASP A 271 0.03 -21.81 10.81
N THR A 272 -1.08 -21.59 11.52
CA THR A 272 -2.25 -20.89 10.98
C THR A 272 -1.92 -19.43 10.62
N ALA A 273 -1.05 -18.78 11.41
CA ALA A 273 -0.58 -17.42 11.08
C ALA A 273 0.16 -17.38 9.74
N LEU A 274 1.05 -18.35 9.50
CA LEU A 274 1.77 -18.46 8.23
C LEU A 274 0.81 -18.68 7.06
N GLU A 275 -0.20 -19.55 7.19
CA GLU A 275 -1.22 -19.79 6.14
C GLU A 275 -1.96 -18.50 5.76
N HIS A 276 -2.30 -17.66 6.73
CA HIS A 276 -2.93 -16.36 6.48
C HIS A 276 -1.98 -15.40 5.76
N PHE A 277 -0.71 -15.30 6.16
CA PHE A 277 0.26 -14.48 5.45
C PHE A 277 0.55 -14.99 4.03
N GLU A 278 0.65 -16.31 3.84
CA GLU A 278 0.82 -16.93 2.52
C GLU A 278 -0.34 -16.58 1.60
N THR A 279 -1.58 -16.69 2.07
CA THR A 279 -2.78 -16.31 1.31
C THR A 279 -2.71 -14.85 0.84
N ALA A 280 -2.37 -13.91 1.74
CA ALA A 280 -2.25 -12.51 1.37
C ALA A 280 -1.05 -12.24 0.43
N SER A 281 0.07 -12.95 0.62
CA SER A 281 1.25 -12.84 -0.24
C SER A 281 0.98 -13.36 -1.66
N GLU A 282 0.29 -14.49 -1.81
CA GLU A 282 -0.14 -15.03 -3.10
C GLU A 282 -1.09 -14.08 -3.84
N ASN A 283 -1.94 -13.36 -3.11
CA ASN A 283 -2.76 -12.27 -3.65
C ASN A 283 -1.95 -10.99 -3.94
N GLY A 284 -0.64 -11.02 -3.76
CA GLY A 284 0.26 -9.93 -4.11
C GLY A 284 0.46 -8.88 -3.01
N SER A 285 0.15 -9.17 -1.74
CA SER A 285 0.47 -8.27 -0.64
C SER A 285 1.96 -8.26 -0.32
N ALA A 286 2.63 -7.13 -0.55
CA ALA A 286 4.03 -6.92 -0.19
C ALA A 286 4.25 -7.00 1.34
N LYS A 287 3.30 -6.46 2.12
CA LYS A 287 3.33 -6.48 3.58
C LYS A 287 3.27 -7.91 4.12
N ALA A 288 2.43 -8.77 3.53
CA ALA A 288 2.36 -10.18 3.90
C ALA A 288 3.66 -10.93 3.58
N SER A 289 4.23 -10.71 2.38
CA SER A 289 5.52 -11.28 2.02
C SER A 289 6.63 -10.84 3.00
N TYR A 290 6.62 -9.59 3.43
CA TYR A 290 7.54 -9.08 4.45
C TYR A 290 7.38 -9.83 5.79
N TYR A 291 6.15 -10.05 6.26
CA TYR A 291 5.92 -10.82 7.51
C TYR A 291 6.39 -12.27 7.39
N ILE A 292 6.17 -12.94 6.26
CA ILE A 292 6.73 -14.30 6.04
C ILE A 292 8.26 -14.26 6.11
N GLY A 293 8.90 -13.25 5.51
CA GLY A 293 10.33 -13.03 5.62
C GLY A 293 10.79 -12.92 7.08
N GLN A 294 10.06 -12.17 7.93
CA GLN A 294 10.34 -12.05 9.36
C GLN A 294 10.18 -13.38 10.12
N LEU A 295 9.16 -14.19 9.77
CA LEU A 295 8.99 -15.52 10.38
C LEU A 295 10.21 -16.41 10.11
N TYR A 296 10.70 -16.46 8.86
CA TYR A 296 11.91 -17.22 8.52
C TYR A 296 13.19 -16.60 9.12
N GLU A 297 13.28 -15.27 9.25
CA GLU A 297 14.42 -14.61 9.89
C GLU A 297 14.47 -14.89 11.39
N SER A 298 13.33 -14.85 12.09
CA SER A 298 13.24 -15.08 13.55
C SER A 298 13.18 -16.55 13.91
N GLY A 299 12.60 -17.40 13.06
CA GLY A 299 12.33 -18.81 13.35
C GLY A 299 11.06 -18.99 14.20
N VAL A 300 10.06 -18.09 14.04
CA VAL A 300 8.75 -18.20 14.69
C VAL A 300 7.83 -19.04 13.81
N GLY A 301 7.32 -20.15 14.33
CA GLY A 301 6.47 -21.11 13.62
C GLY A 301 7.18 -21.90 12.52
N VAL A 302 8.41 -21.58 12.19
CA VAL A 302 9.21 -22.23 11.16
C VAL A 302 10.67 -22.34 11.60
N ASP A 303 11.43 -23.25 11.00
CA ASP A 303 12.87 -23.27 11.21
C ASP A 303 13.50 -21.98 10.63
N ARG A 304 14.39 -21.34 11.39
CA ARG A 304 15.10 -20.14 10.94
C ARG A 304 15.86 -20.40 9.65
N ASP A 305 15.57 -19.58 8.64
CA ASP A 305 16.16 -19.69 7.30
C ASP A 305 16.32 -18.31 6.65
N TYR A 306 17.52 -17.76 6.74
CA TYR A 306 17.82 -16.43 6.18
C TYR A 306 17.78 -16.40 4.64
N GLU A 307 18.01 -17.53 3.95
CA GLU A 307 17.90 -17.58 2.49
C GLU A 307 16.44 -17.44 2.08
N LYS A 308 15.53 -18.14 2.76
CA LYS A 308 14.09 -17.97 2.55
C LYS A 308 13.59 -16.60 2.98
N ALA A 309 14.07 -16.06 4.10
CA ALA A 309 13.76 -14.70 4.51
C ALA A 309 14.10 -13.70 3.39
N MET A 310 15.30 -13.82 2.80
CA MET A 310 15.73 -12.99 1.65
C MET A 310 14.80 -13.16 0.45
N GLU A 311 14.35 -14.37 0.11
CA GLU A 311 13.43 -14.61 -1.00
C GLU A 311 12.11 -13.84 -0.80
N TYR A 312 11.51 -13.91 0.39
CA TYR A 312 10.26 -13.22 0.69
C TYR A 312 10.44 -11.69 0.81
N TYR A 313 11.56 -11.21 1.37
CA TYR A 313 11.86 -9.78 1.35
C TYR A 313 12.06 -9.24 -0.06
N LEU A 314 12.70 -10.01 -0.96
CA LEU A 314 12.82 -9.62 -2.37
C LEU A 314 11.46 -9.56 -3.05
N LEU A 315 10.54 -10.50 -2.76
CA LEU A 315 9.18 -10.47 -3.27
C LEU A 315 8.42 -9.20 -2.83
N ALA A 316 8.60 -8.78 -1.58
CA ALA A 316 8.05 -7.51 -1.09
C ALA A 316 8.74 -6.28 -1.70
N ALA A 317 10.05 -6.34 -1.89
CA ALA A 317 10.86 -5.26 -2.47
C ALA A 317 10.57 -5.03 -3.96
N ASP A 318 10.14 -6.05 -4.71
CA ASP A 318 9.68 -5.92 -6.10
C ASP A 318 8.45 -5.00 -6.22
N LYS A 319 7.76 -4.73 -5.10
CA LYS A 319 6.67 -3.77 -4.96
C LYS A 319 7.07 -2.50 -4.20
N ASP A 320 8.34 -2.22 -4.16
CA ASP A 320 8.92 -1.04 -3.49
C ASP A 320 8.59 -0.94 -1.99
N TYR A 321 8.33 -2.07 -1.28
CA TYR A 321 8.00 -2.04 0.14
C TYR A 321 9.23 -1.68 0.99
N ALA A 322 9.23 -0.47 1.56
CA ALA A 322 10.38 0.11 2.23
C ALA A 322 10.93 -0.71 3.43
N PRO A 323 10.08 -1.30 4.31
CA PRO A 323 10.57 -2.19 5.37
C PRO A 323 11.35 -3.40 4.84
N ALA A 324 10.89 -4.03 3.75
CA ALA A 324 11.60 -5.14 3.14
C ALA A 324 12.93 -4.73 2.51
N LEU A 325 12.97 -3.59 1.82
CA LEU A 325 14.22 -3.02 1.30
C LEU A 325 15.24 -2.78 2.44
N ASN A 326 14.77 -2.27 3.58
CA ASN A 326 15.61 -2.10 4.77
C ASN A 326 16.16 -3.44 5.28
N GLN A 327 15.32 -4.48 5.39
CA GLN A 327 15.75 -5.80 5.87
C GLN A 327 16.72 -6.47 4.89
N ILE A 328 16.52 -6.36 3.59
CA ILE A 328 17.51 -6.83 2.60
C ILE A 328 18.86 -6.13 2.82
N GLY A 329 18.86 -4.82 3.02
CA GLY A 329 20.08 -4.07 3.33
C GLY A 329 20.76 -4.56 4.61
N TYR A 330 19.99 -4.88 5.64
CA TYR A 330 20.46 -5.46 6.91
C TYR A 330 21.07 -6.86 6.72
N LEU A 331 20.42 -7.74 5.94
CA LEU A 331 20.94 -9.07 5.64
C LEU A 331 22.28 -9.01 4.89
N TYR A 332 22.42 -8.13 3.89
CA TYR A 332 23.72 -7.92 3.20
C TYR A 332 24.79 -7.33 4.10
N TYR A 333 24.44 -6.41 5.02
CA TYR A 333 25.39 -5.83 5.96
C TYR A 333 25.99 -6.88 6.90
N ASN A 334 25.14 -7.80 7.41
CA ASN A 334 25.56 -8.83 8.36
C ASN A 334 26.04 -10.14 7.72
N GLY A 335 25.74 -10.38 6.45
CA GLY A 335 26.03 -11.65 5.78
C GLY A 335 25.08 -12.78 6.22
N TYR A 336 23.81 -12.45 6.52
CA TYR A 336 22.81 -13.44 6.89
C TYR A 336 22.14 -14.03 5.65
N GLY A 337 22.31 -15.33 5.42
CA GLY A 337 21.81 -16.04 4.23
C GLY A 337 22.49 -15.65 2.92
N VAL A 338 23.38 -14.66 2.94
CA VAL A 338 24.16 -14.16 1.80
C VAL A 338 25.56 -13.78 2.26
N ASP A 339 26.50 -13.62 1.33
CA ASP A 339 27.83 -13.06 1.67
C ASP A 339 27.69 -11.58 2.07
N VAL A 340 28.53 -11.13 3.01
CA VAL A 340 28.60 -9.70 3.38
C VAL A 340 28.91 -8.85 2.15
N ASP A 341 28.00 -7.93 1.84
CA ASP A 341 28.16 -6.96 0.76
C ASP A 341 27.66 -5.58 1.18
N PHE A 342 28.57 -4.74 1.64
CA PHE A 342 28.26 -3.39 2.06
C PHE A 342 27.77 -2.48 0.92
N ALA A 343 28.14 -2.77 -0.34
CA ALA A 343 27.64 -1.97 -1.46
C ALA A 343 26.16 -2.26 -1.73
N SER A 344 25.75 -3.53 -1.69
CA SER A 344 24.36 -3.94 -1.75
C SER A 344 23.58 -3.42 -0.53
N ALA A 345 24.16 -3.46 0.68
CA ALA A 345 23.54 -2.88 1.86
C ALA A 345 23.21 -1.39 1.67
N VAL A 346 24.20 -0.60 1.19
CA VAL A 346 23.98 0.83 0.88
C VAL A 346 22.89 1.03 -0.17
N TYR A 347 22.88 0.20 -1.22
CA TYR A 347 21.89 0.31 -2.29
C TYR A 347 20.48 0.14 -1.78
N TYR A 348 20.18 -0.93 -1.05
CA TYR A 348 18.84 -1.21 -0.54
C TYR A 348 18.42 -0.23 0.56
N GLN A 349 19.34 0.13 1.48
CA GLN A 349 19.07 1.17 2.49
C GLN A 349 18.74 2.51 1.84
N LYS A 350 19.41 2.85 0.72
CA LYS A 350 19.11 4.08 -0.01
C LYS A 350 17.73 4.07 -0.65
N LEU A 351 17.29 2.94 -1.22
CA LEU A 351 15.94 2.82 -1.79
C LEU A 351 14.87 3.03 -0.72
N ALA A 352 15.02 2.41 0.46
CA ALA A 352 14.10 2.58 1.58
C ALA A 352 14.14 4.02 2.15
N ALA A 353 15.33 4.60 2.30
CA ALA A 353 15.50 5.96 2.81
C ALA A 353 14.88 7.03 1.90
N LEU A 354 14.91 6.84 0.58
CA LEU A 354 14.27 7.73 -0.41
C LEU A 354 12.74 7.75 -0.28
N GLN A 355 12.15 6.69 0.24
CA GLN A 355 10.72 6.61 0.54
C GLN A 355 10.36 7.24 1.89
N GLY A 356 11.35 7.79 2.63
CA GLY A 356 11.14 8.39 3.93
C GLY A 356 11.22 7.40 5.10
N TYR A 357 11.59 6.12 4.87
CA TYR A 357 11.67 5.12 5.94
C TYR A 357 12.79 5.47 6.92
N ALA A 358 12.42 5.91 8.12
CA ALA A 358 13.33 6.52 9.09
C ALA A 358 14.44 5.56 9.55
N ILE A 359 14.13 4.26 9.74
CA ILE A 359 15.12 3.25 10.14
C ILE A 359 16.19 3.12 9.05
N ALA A 360 15.80 3.09 7.78
CA ALA A 360 16.75 3.03 6.67
C ALA A 360 17.59 4.31 6.56
N GLN A 361 17.02 5.48 6.87
CA GLN A 361 17.78 6.73 6.95
C GLN A 361 18.86 6.65 8.04
N VAL A 362 18.53 6.12 9.23
CA VAL A 362 19.52 5.90 10.30
C VAL A 362 20.59 4.91 9.85
N ASN A 363 20.20 3.78 9.28
CA ASN A 363 21.13 2.76 8.81
C ASN A 363 22.07 3.30 7.72
N LEU A 364 21.53 4.08 6.79
CA LEU A 364 22.33 4.71 5.74
C LEU A 364 23.27 5.78 6.31
N GLY A 365 22.84 6.56 7.29
CA GLY A 365 23.68 7.48 8.05
C GLY A 365 24.85 6.74 8.71
N PHE A 366 24.59 5.60 9.32
CA PHE A 366 25.61 4.75 9.93
C PHE A 366 26.64 4.21 8.90
N LEU A 367 26.19 3.80 7.72
CA LEU A 367 27.06 3.34 6.65
C LEU A 367 28.00 4.44 6.16
N TYR A 368 27.51 5.68 5.98
CA TYR A 368 28.33 6.85 5.64
C TYR A 368 29.26 7.30 6.76
N GLU A 369 28.82 7.24 8.03
CA GLU A 369 29.64 7.61 9.20
C GLU A 369 30.88 6.70 9.30
N ASN A 370 30.74 5.41 8.97
CA ASN A 370 31.79 4.41 9.12
C ASN A 370 32.55 4.10 7.82
N GLY A 371 32.01 4.49 6.66
CA GLY A 371 32.59 4.20 5.36
C GLY A 371 32.39 2.74 4.91
N TYR A 372 31.26 2.13 5.30
CA TYR A 372 30.91 0.77 4.87
C TYR A 372 30.20 0.83 3.49
N GLY A 373 30.82 0.24 2.48
CA GLY A 373 30.32 0.23 1.09
C GLY A 373 30.32 1.57 0.37
N VAL A 374 30.68 2.65 1.07
CA VAL A 374 30.77 4.03 0.56
C VAL A 374 31.98 4.73 1.13
N GLU A 375 32.41 5.84 0.51
CA GLU A 375 33.42 6.70 1.12
C GLU A 375 32.85 7.34 2.40
N ARG A 376 33.64 7.31 3.47
CA ARG A 376 33.26 7.90 4.75
C ARG A 376 32.96 9.39 4.62
N ASN A 377 31.75 9.79 4.98
CA ASN A 377 31.31 11.19 4.88
C ASN A 377 30.38 11.57 6.04
N LEU A 378 30.91 12.34 6.98
CA LEU A 378 30.17 12.75 8.18
C LEU A 378 29.04 13.74 7.88
N GLU A 379 29.21 14.60 6.89
CA GLU A 379 28.20 15.58 6.48
C GLU A 379 26.98 14.85 5.88
N THR A 380 27.24 13.86 5.01
CA THR A 380 26.16 13.01 4.45
C THR A 380 25.49 12.17 5.54
N ALA A 381 26.28 11.59 6.45
CA ALA A 381 25.74 10.82 7.58
C ALA A 381 24.83 11.71 8.44
N LEU A 382 25.28 12.93 8.76
CA LEU A 382 24.49 13.88 9.53
C LEU A 382 23.16 14.22 8.84
N SER A 383 23.18 14.45 7.52
CA SER A 383 21.96 14.75 6.76
C SER A 383 20.93 13.64 6.87
N TYR A 384 21.32 12.36 6.76
CA TYR A 384 20.40 11.23 6.90
C TYR A 384 19.88 11.07 8.33
N TYR A 385 20.72 11.29 9.36
CA TYR A 385 20.26 11.27 10.75
C TYR A 385 19.31 12.45 11.04
N GLU A 386 19.53 13.64 10.47
CA GLU A 386 18.61 14.77 10.59
C GLU A 386 17.28 14.48 9.93
N MET A 387 17.25 13.85 8.73
CA MET A 387 16.01 13.45 8.07
C MET A 387 15.18 12.48 8.94
N ALA A 388 15.83 11.49 9.55
CA ALA A 388 15.16 10.56 10.45
C ALA A 388 14.65 11.24 11.74
N ALA A 389 15.42 12.16 12.30
CA ALA A 389 15.01 12.93 13.49
C ALA A 389 13.83 13.86 13.19
N ASP A 390 13.83 14.51 12.04
CA ASP A 390 12.75 15.40 11.58
C ASP A 390 11.43 14.65 11.35
N SER A 391 11.51 13.35 11.00
CA SER A 391 10.33 12.46 10.93
C SER A 391 9.88 11.91 12.29
N GLY A 392 10.53 12.31 13.39
CA GLY A 392 10.17 11.93 14.75
C GLY A 392 10.81 10.65 15.25
N TYR A 393 11.77 10.05 14.54
CA TYR A 393 12.46 8.85 14.99
C TYR A 393 13.45 9.16 16.11
N GLU A 394 13.10 8.82 17.35
CA GLU A 394 13.86 9.19 18.54
C GLU A 394 15.32 8.70 18.53
N GLY A 395 15.59 7.52 17.99
CA GLY A 395 16.93 6.93 17.88
C GLY A 395 17.91 7.76 17.03
N ALA A 396 17.43 8.67 16.17
CA ALA A 396 18.29 9.50 15.32
C ALA A 396 18.87 10.70 16.06
N THR A 397 18.20 11.23 17.08
CA THR A 397 18.58 12.47 17.78
C THR A 397 19.98 12.37 18.41
N GLU A 398 20.29 11.26 19.04
CA GLU A 398 21.62 11.03 19.63
C GLU A 398 22.72 10.96 18.56
N ALA A 399 22.43 10.32 17.42
CA ALA A 399 23.35 10.25 16.30
C ALA A 399 23.65 11.62 15.70
N VAL A 400 22.64 12.49 15.57
CA VAL A 400 22.80 13.90 15.13
C VAL A 400 23.75 14.65 16.06
N VAL A 401 23.55 14.56 17.37
CA VAL A 401 24.41 15.25 18.35
C VAL A 401 25.86 14.72 18.27
N ARG A 402 26.02 13.39 18.23
CA ARG A 402 27.33 12.72 18.15
C ARG A 402 28.10 13.13 16.89
N VAL A 403 27.47 13.09 15.73
CA VAL A 403 28.12 13.37 14.45
C VAL A 403 28.44 14.86 14.31
N LYS A 404 27.57 15.79 14.79
CA LYS A 404 27.87 17.21 14.86
C LYS A 404 29.11 17.51 15.70
N ALA A 405 29.28 16.85 16.84
CA ALA A 405 30.48 16.97 17.65
C ALA A 405 31.75 16.52 16.89
N GLN A 406 31.68 15.37 16.22
CA GLN A 406 32.82 14.83 15.42
C GLN A 406 33.22 15.76 14.25
N ILE A 407 32.26 16.44 13.61
CA ILE A 407 32.56 17.41 12.54
C ILE A 407 33.27 18.62 13.14
N ASN A 408 32.79 19.16 14.27
CA ASN A 408 33.36 20.31 14.95
C ASN A 408 34.79 20.09 15.51
N GLU A 409 35.12 18.87 15.92
CA GLU A 409 36.46 18.49 16.37
C GLU A 409 37.52 18.45 15.27
N LYS A 410 37.08 18.40 14.00
CA LYS A 410 37.95 18.35 12.82
C LYS A 410 38.23 19.72 12.21
N LEU A 411 37.48 20.75 12.60
CA LEU A 411 37.65 22.13 12.20
C LEU A 411 38.61 22.86 13.14
#